data_5d6d32f330692799049717ddbec2236d
#
_entry.id   5d6d32f330692799049717ddbec2236d
#
_cell.length_a   1.000
_cell.length_b   1.000
_cell.length_c   1.000
_cell.angle_alpha   90.00
_cell.angle_beta   90.00
_cell.angle_gamma   90.00
#
_symmetry.space_group_name_H-M   'P 1'
#
loop_
_entity.id
_entity.type
_entity.pdbx_description
1 polymer ?
#
loop_
_entity_poly.entity_id
_entity_poly.type
_entity_poly.pdbx_seq_one_letter_code
_entity_poly.pdbx_strand_id
1 'polypeptide(L)'
;DSLRTEINNNAVSFRMAANFYSQDPATKTNGGQMSDPNTGSAYFEIDQLKPEDYLAIKDLKEGEISEPVESTDNDGRQDQVKDYVVGKTIYKILRVDKIIPAHTASFDEDFSQLQEQVRQDKQMKAIDEFLAGKIKETHIVIDPMFKDCEFRRPGWAAKFAED
;
A
#
# COMPACT_ATOMS: atom_id res chain seq x y z
N ASP A 1 -13.43 23.66 4.61
CA ASP A 1 -14.30 24.26 3.57
C ASP A 1 -13.65 25.45 2.87
N SER A 2 -13.03 26.44 3.57
CA SER A 2 -12.42 27.60 2.91
C SER A 2 -11.32 27.24 1.94
N LEU A 3 -10.40 26.37 2.31
CA LEU A 3 -9.29 25.92 1.46
C LEU A 3 -9.79 25.22 0.18
N ARG A 4 -10.80 24.36 0.31
CA ARG A 4 -11.42 23.70 -0.84
C ARG A 4 -12.05 24.72 -1.81
N THR A 5 -12.71 25.73 -1.27
CA THR A 5 -13.28 26.81 -2.06
C THR A 5 -12.20 27.59 -2.83
N GLU A 6 -11.08 27.90 -2.17
CA GLU A 6 -9.95 28.59 -2.81
C GLU A 6 -9.34 27.75 -3.96
N ILE A 7 -9.22 26.44 -3.76
CA ILE A 7 -8.73 25.55 -4.81
C ILE A 7 -9.71 25.49 -5.98
N ASN A 8 -11.01 25.31 -5.72
CA ASN A 8 -12.02 25.24 -6.76
C ASN A 8 -12.13 26.55 -7.56
N ASN A 9 -11.87 27.68 -6.91
CA ASN A 9 -11.85 28.99 -7.57
C ASN A 9 -10.49 29.29 -8.26
N ASN A 10 -9.57 28.33 -8.29
CA ASN A 10 -8.21 28.50 -8.82
C ASN A 10 -7.38 29.62 -8.15
N ALA A 11 -7.76 30.06 -6.93
CA ALA A 11 -6.98 31.02 -6.15
C ALA A 11 -5.67 30.41 -5.66
N VAL A 12 -5.69 29.12 -5.35
CA VAL A 12 -4.52 28.34 -4.94
C VAL A 12 -4.56 26.97 -5.67
N SER A 13 -3.41 26.47 -6.14
CA SER A 13 -3.36 25.12 -6.71
C SER A 13 -3.42 24.06 -5.59
N PHE A 14 -3.99 22.89 -5.88
CA PHE A 14 -4.02 21.76 -4.92
C PHE A 14 -2.63 21.44 -4.37
N ARG A 15 -1.62 21.43 -5.24
CA ARG A 15 -0.22 21.16 -4.87
C ARG A 15 0.33 22.21 -3.89
N MET A 16 0.06 23.48 -4.13
CA MET A 16 0.46 24.55 -3.19
C MET A 16 -0.28 24.42 -1.88
N ALA A 17 -1.58 24.16 -1.93
CA ALA A 17 -2.40 23.94 -0.74
C ALA A 17 -1.85 22.80 0.11
N ALA A 18 -1.49 21.66 -0.51
CA ALA A 18 -0.88 20.53 0.19
C ALA A 18 0.47 20.92 0.82
N ASN A 19 1.36 21.59 0.10
CA ASN A 19 2.67 21.99 0.62
C ASN A 19 2.58 22.93 1.84
N PHE A 20 1.63 23.85 1.84
CA PHE A 20 1.52 24.85 2.90
C PHE A 20 0.65 24.40 4.07
N TYR A 21 -0.47 23.75 3.80
CA TYR A 21 -1.51 23.50 4.80
C TYR A 21 -1.62 22.03 5.22
N SER A 22 -1.10 21.07 4.44
CA SER A 22 -1.17 19.67 4.84
C SER A 22 -0.37 19.41 6.11
N GLN A 23 -0.93 18.58 6.97
CA GLN A 23 -0.27 18.03 8.16
C GLN A 23 0.25 16.61 7.92
N ASP A 24 -0.04 16.02 6.76
CA ASP A 24 0.48 14.70 6.40
C ASP A 24 1.96 14.78 6.02
N PRO A 25 2.87 14.22 6.82
CA PRO A 25 4.30 14.29 6.56
C PRO A 25 4.72 13.47 5.32
N ALA A 26 3.91 12.49 4.91
CA ALA A 26 4.23 11.61 3.80
C ALA A 26 4.07 12.30 2.45
N THR A 27 3.04 13.15 2.32
CA THR A 27 2.68 13.73 1.02
C THR A 27 2.84 15.24 0.96
N LYS A 28 2.99 15.91 2.10
CA LYS A 28 3.13 17.38 2.18
C LYS A 28 4.23 17.93 1.26
N THR A 29 5.41 17.30 1.26
CA THR A 29 6.59 17.80 0.54
C THR A 29 6.54 17.54 -0.96
N ASN A 30 5.70 16.61 -1.41
CA ASN A 30 5.53 16.30 -2.84
C ASN A 30 4.21 16.85 -3.44
N GLY A 31 3.58 17.79 -2.73
CA GLY A 31 2.36 18.44 -3.21
C GLY A 31 1.09 17.61 -3.04
N GLY A 32 1.07 16.72 -2.08
CA GLY A 32 -0.08 15.87 -1.77
C GLY A 32 -0.17 14.59 -2.61
N GLN A 33 0.84 14.32 -3.45
CA GLN A 33 0.83 13.12 -4.29
C GLN A 33 1.02 11.86 -3.44
N MET A 34 0.04 10.98 -3.50
CA MET A 34 0.12 9.64 -2.91
C MET A 34 0.95 8.72 -3.81
N SER A 35 1.69 7.82 -3.20
CA SER A 35 2.40 6.76 -3.90
C SER A 35 2.36 5.46 -3.09
N ASP A 36 2.24 4.35 -3.80
CA ASP A 36 2.34 3.04 -3.19
C ASP A 36 3.78 2.80 -2.68
N PRO A 37 3.97 2.53 -1.40
CA PRO A 37 5.32 2.36 -0.83
C PRO A 37 6.08 1.15 -1.37
N ASN A 38 5.38 0.16 -1.95
CA ASN A 38 6.00 -1.05 -2.48
C ASN A 38 6.45 -0.88 -3.93
N THR A 39 5.61 -0.25 -4.75
CA THR A 39 5.85 -0.11 -6.19
C THR A 39 6.39 1.26 -6.58
N GLY A 40 6.22 2.27 -5.72
CA GLY A 40 6.47 3.67 -6.04
C GLY A 40 5.47 4.27 -7.04
N SER A 41 4.46 3.50 -7.43
CA SER A 41 3.41 3.95 -8.35
C SER A 41 2.54 5.02 -7.70
N ALA A 42 2.15 6.02 -8.49
CA ALA A 42 1.13 7.00 -8.11
C ALA A 42 -0.30 6.53 -8.46
N TYR A 43 -0.43 5.35 -9.05
CA TYR A 43 -1.71 4.72 -9.36
C TYR A 43 -2.04 3.66 -8.32
N PHE A 44 -3.31 3.62 -7.96
CA PHE A 44 -3.85 2.67 -6.98
C PHE A 44 -5.01 1.91 -7.58
N GLU A 45 -5.04 0.61 -7.34
CA GLU A 45 -6.24 -0.18 -7.57
C GLU A 45 -7.33 0.22 -6.56
N ILE A 46 -8.59 0.06 -6.95
CA ILE A 46 -9.73 0.44 -6.10
C ILE A 46 -9.70 -0.28 -4.74
N ASP A 47 -9.30 -1.53 -4.73
CA ASP A 47 -9.21 -2.38 -3.53
C ASP A 47 -8.06 -2.01 -2.59
N GLN A 48 -7.08 -1.24 -3.07
CA GLN A 48 -5.99 -0.70 -2.25
C GLN A 48 -6.38 0.58 -1.49
N LEU A 49 -7.48 1.20 -1.89
CA LEU A 49 -7.97 2.41 -1.25
C LEU A 49 -8.75 2.09 0.03
N LYS A 50 -8.65 2.96 1.01
CA LYS A 50 -9.54 2.89 2.18
C LYS A 50 -10.99 3.09 1.73
N PRO A 51 -11.96 2.37 2.32
CA PRO A 51 -13.37 2.48 1.91
C PRO A 51 -13.91 3.91 1.91
N GLU A 52 -13.53 4.72 2.91
CA GLU A 52 -13.92 6.13 3.01
C GLU A 52 -13.34 6.97 1.86
N ASP A 53 -12.12 6.68 1.42
CA ASP A 53 -11.47 7.38 0.33
C ASP A 53 -12.14 7.04 -1.00
N TYR A 54 -12.38 5.76 -1.24
CA TYR A 54 -13.10 5.31 -2.43
C TYR A 54 -14.49 5.94 -2.52
N LEU A 55 -15.27 5.93 -1.43
CA LEU A 55 -16.60 6.53 -1.42
C LEU A 55 -16.58 8.03 -1.72
N ALA A 56 -15.53 8.72 -1.32
CA ALA A 56 -15.38 10.15 -1.55
C ALA A 56 -15.01 10.52 -2.99
N ILE A 57 -14.34 9.61 -3.72
CA ILE A 57 -13.82 9.90 -5.06
C ILE A 57 -14.55 9.17 -6.19
N LYS A 58 -15.35 8.14 -5.91
CA LYS A 58 -15.96 7.25 -6.92
C LYS A 58 -16.79 7.97 -8.00
N ASP A 59 -17.40 9.11 -7.65
CA ASP A 59 -18.24 9.89 -8.54
C ASP A 59 -17.53 11.13 -9.12
N LEU A 60 -16.25 11.34 -8.76
CA LEU A 60 -15.45 12.45 -9.22
C LEU A 60 -14.83 12.16 -10.59
N LYS A 61 -14.67 13.23 -11.37
CA LYS A 61 -13.93 13.21 -12.63
C LYS A 61 -12.46 13.61 -12.40
N GLU A 62 -11.65 13.37 -13.43
CA GLU A 62 -10.27 13.85 -13.44
C GLU A 62 -10.19 15.36 -13.17
N GLY A 63 -9.31 15.76 -12.27
CA GLY A 63 -9.12 17.13 -11.80
C GLY A 63 -10.07 17.58 -10.69
N GLU A 64 -11.14 16.84 -10.40
CA GLU A 64 -12.09 17.20 -9.35
C GLU A 64 -11.57 16.85 -7.94
N ILE A 65 -12.14 17.56 -6.95
CA ILE A 65 -11.75 17.48 -5.55
C ILE A 65 -12.93 17.01 -4.72
N SER A 66 -12.67 16.06 -3.80
CA SER A 66 -13.69 15.55 -2.89
C SER A 66 -14.20 16.60 -1.90
N GLU A 67 -15.34 16.32 -1.30
CA GLU A 67 -15.71 16.91 -0.02
C GLU A 67 -14.68 16.50 1.05
N PRO A 68 -14.59 17.23 2.18
CA PRO A 68 -13.77 16.80 3.30
C PRO A 68 -14.17 15.43 3.79
N VAL A 69 -13.21 14.51 3.80
CA VAL A 69 -13.39 13.12 4.24
C VAL A 69 -12.89 13.00 5.66
N GLU A 70 -13.74 12.52 6.55
CA GLU A 70 -13.33 12.14 7.88
C GLU A 70 -12.64 10.77 7.83
N SER A 71 -11.48 10.68 8.43
CA SER A 71 -10.70 9.44 8.52
C SER A 71 -10.03 9.34 9.88
N THR A 72 -9.73 8.13 10.28
CA THR A 72 -8.95 7.87 11.49
C THR A 72 -7.52 7.60 11.09
N ASP A 73 -6.60 8.29 11.74
CA ASP A 73 -5.20 8.08 11.50
C ASP A 73 -4.73 6.79 12.20
N ASN A 74 -4.52 5.77 11.40
CA ASN A 74 -4.01 4.46 11.83
C ASN A 74 -2.77 4.04 11.04
N ASP A 75 -1.98 4.98 10.52
CA ASP A 75 -0.88 4.69 9.61
C ASP A 75 0.29 3.88 10.20
N GLY A 76 0.16 3.34 11.41
CA GLY A 76 1.17 2.44 11.99
C GLY A 76 2.56 3.06 12.21
N ARG A 77 2.73 4.35 11.91
CA ARG A 77 3.98 5.09 12.07
C ARG A 77 4.10 5.67 13.48
N GLN A 78 3.81 4.84 14.45
CA GLN A 78 3.73 5.20 15.87
C GLN A 78 5.02 5.76 16.47
N ASP A 79 6.17 5.55 15.80
CA ASP A 79 7.46 5.70 16.47
C ASP A 79 8.23 6.98 16.14
N GLN A 80 7.76 7.84 15.25
CA GLN A 80 8.59 8.96 14.78
C GLN A 80 8.06 10.37 15.03
N VAL A 81 6.84 10.54 15.51
CA VAL A 81 6.30 11.87 15.84
C VAL A 81 5.70 11.85 17.24
N LYS A 82 6.36 12.54 18.17
CA LYS A 82 6.01 12.57 19.62
C LYS A 82 4.58 13.03 19.93
N ASP A 83 3.88 13.65 18.99
CA ASP A 83 2.54 14.20 19.18
C ASP A 83 1.45 13.45 18.39
N TYR A 84 1.77 12.28 17.86
CA TYR A 84 0.86 11.49 17.06
C TYR A 84 -0.02 10.62 17.96
N VAL A 85 -1.27 11.03 18.16
CA VAL A 85 -2.24 10.27 18.94
C VAL A 85 -2.93 9.27 18.00
N VAL A 86 -2.68 7.98 18.21
CA VAL A 86 -3.39 6.90 17.53
C VAL A 86 -4.89 7.06 17.73
N GLY A 87 -5.65 7.07 16.63
CA GLY A 87 -7.11 7.23 16.69
C GLY A 87 -7.59 8.68 16.67
N LYS A 88 -6.72 9.65 16.35
CA LYS A 88 -7.18 11.03 16.14
C LYS A 88 -8.00 11.11 14.85
N THR A 89 -9.17 11.68 14.95
CA THR A 89 -9.96 12.06 13.77
C THR A 89 -9.21 13.10 12.95
N ILE A 90 -9.00 12.81 11.69
CA ILE A 90 -8.42 13.72 10.71
C ILE A 90 -9.41 14.00 9.60
N TYR A 91 -9.26 15.16 8.97
CA TYR A 91 -10.02 15.53 7.78
C TYR A 91 -9.06 15.69 6.61
N LYS A 92 -9.39 15.07 5.50
CA LYS A 92 -8.60 15.14 4.27
C LYS A 92 -9.49 15.50 3.08
N ILE A 93 -8.91 16.14 2.09
CA ILE A 93 -9.50 16.36 0.77
C ILE A 93 -8.64 15.61 -0.25
N LEU A 94 -9.29 14.93 -1.17
CA LEU A 94 -8.67 14.12 -2.20
C LEU A 94 -8.91 14.76 -3.56
N ARG A 95 -7.94 14.65 -4.45
CA ARG A 95 -8.09 15.04 -5.84
C ARG A 95 -7.83 13.84 -6.74
N VAL A 96 -8.69 13.65 -7.71
CA VAL A 96 -8.51 12.64 -8.74
C VAL A 96 -7.68 13.26 -9.87
N ASP A 97 -6.44 12.85 -10.02
CA ASP A 97 -5.58 13.37 -11.08
C ASP A 97 -5.81 12.65 -12.41
N LYS A 98 -5.99 11.32 -12.37
CA LYS A 98 -6.21 10.50 -13.56
C LYS A 98 -7.04 9.26 -13.19
N ILE A 99 -7.89 8.86 -14.12
CA ILE A 99 -8.69 7.62 -14.03
C ILE A 99 -8.25 6.71 -15.18
N ILE A 100 -7.75 5.52 -14.82
CA ILE A 100 -7.42 4.50 -15.81
C ILE A 100 -8.54 3.47 -15.79
N PRO A 101 -9.30 3.31 -16.88
CA PRO A 101 -10.33 2.27 -16.96
C PRO A 101 -9.69 0.88 -16.88
N ALA A 102 -10.47 -0.10 -16.43
CA ALA A 102 -10.02 -1.49 -16.41
C ALA A 102 -9.56 -1.91 -17.81
N HIS A 103 -8.35 -2.42 -17.90
CA HIS A 103 -7.73 -2.88 -19.14
C HIS A 103 -6.91 -4.15 -18.89
N THR A 104 -6.54 -4.82 -19.97
CA THR A 104 -5.59 -5.94 -19.88
C THR A 104 -4.19 -5.38 -19.67
N ALA A 105 -3.49 -5.90 -18.66
CA ALA A 105 -2.15 -5.42 -18.32
C ALA A 105 -1.22 -5.44 -19.55
N SER A 106 -0.54 -4.34 -19.77
CA SER A 106 0.40 -4.13 -20.88
C SER A 106 1.75 -3.64 -20.37
N PHE A 107 2.82 -3.92 -21.13
CA PHE A 107 4.14 -3.43 -20.76
C PHE A 107 4.28 -1.90 -20.84
N ASP A 108 3.48 -1.26 -21.69
CA ASP A 108 3.58 0.19 -21.92
C ASP A 108 2.93 0.98 -20.78
N GLU A 109 1.85 0.46 -20.21
CA GLU A 109 1.06 1.17 -19.18
C GLU A 109 1.38 0.67 -17.77
N ASP A 110 1.64 -0.65 -17.59
CA ASP A 110 1.76 -1.30 -16.28
C ASP A 110 3.19 -1.77 -15.97
N PHE A 111 4.19 -1.27 -16.67
CA PHE A 111 5.58 -1.75 -16.54
C PHE A 111 6.05 -1.83 -15.08
N SER A 112 5.79 -0.79 -14.28
CA SER A 112 6.24 -0.75 -12.89
C SER A 112 5.57 -1.83 -12.01
N GLN A 113 4.29 -2.09 -12.21
CA GLN A 113 3.55 -3.13 -11.49
C GLN A 113 4.03 -4.52 -11.91
N LEU A 114 4.15 -4.77 -13.22
CA LEU A 114 4.65 -6.03 -13.75
C LEU A 114 6.08 -6.31 -13.31
N GLN A 115 6.94 -5.30 -13.30
CA GLN A 115 8.31 -5.40 -12.81
C GLN A 115 8.34 -5.81 -11.34
N GLU A 116 7.50 -5.19 -10.50
CA GLU A 116 7.44 -5.49 -9.09
C GLU A 116 6.93 -6.92 -8.83
N GLN A 117 5.89 -7.36 -9.54
CA GLN A 117 5.39 -8.73 -9.44
C GLN A 117 6.48 -9.75 -9.80
N VAL A 118 7.18 -9.54 -10.91
CA VAL A 118 8.29 -10.42 -11.32
C VAL A 118 9.42 -10.41 -10.30
N ARG A 119 9.71 -9.25 -9.70
CA ARG A 119 10.72 -9.13 -8.65
C ARG A 119 10.33 -9.94 -7.41
N GLN A 120 9.08 -9.83 -6.97
CA GLN A 120 8.56 -10.59 -5.83
C GLN A 120 8.55 -12.10 -6.10
N ASP A 121 8.13 -12.53 -7.29
CA ASP A 121 8.15 -13.94 -7.68
C ASP A 121 9.57 -14.51 -7.68
N LYS A 122 10.54 -13.78 -8.23
CA LYS A 122 11.95 -14.18 -8.20
C LYS A 122 12.49 -14.26 -6.78
N GLN A 123 12.13 -13.30 -5.93
CA GLN A 123 12.55 -13.28 -4.54
C GLN A 123 11.95 -14.48 -3.77
N MET A 124 10.67 -14.78 -3.98
CA MET A 124 10.04 -15.94 -3.36
C MET A 124 10.68 -17.25 -3.80
N LYS A 125 10.95 -17.42 -5.11
CA LYS A 125 11.65 -18.59 -5.63
C LYS A 125 13.04 -18.75 -5.01
N ALA A 126 13.81 -17.67 -4.95
CA ALA A 126 15.15 -17.69 -4.35
C ALA A 126 15.10 -18.07 -2.86
N ILE A 127 14.11 -17.57 -2.12
CA ILE A 127 13.89 -17.94 -0.71
C ILE A 127 13.53 -19.42 -0.62
N ASP A 128 12.64 -19.91 -1.46
CA ASP A 128 12.20 -21.31 -1.41
C ASP A 128 13.35 -22.28 -1.79
N GLU A 129 14.16 -21.95 -2.76
CA GLU A 129 15.36 -22.72 -3.14
C GLU A 129 16.40 -22.72 -2.02
N PHE A 130 16.67 -21.54 -1.41
CA PHE A 130 17.57 -21.42 -0.27
C PHE A 130 17.08 -22.28 0.91
N LEU A 131 15.80 -22.18 1.26
CA LEU A 131 15.22 -22.94 2.36
C LEU A 131 15.22 -24.44 2.09
N ALA A 132 14.89 -24.87 0.86
CA ALA A 132 14.94 -26.27 0.48
C ALA A 132 16.34 -26.86 0.63
N GLY A 133 17.39 -26.08 0.32
CA GLY A 133 18.77 -26.46 0.58
C GLY A 133 19.05 -26.55 2.08
N LYS A 134 18.70 -25.52 2.85
CA LYS A 134 18.96 -25.46 4.28
C LYS A 134 18.20 -26.51 5.11
N ILE A 135 16.97 -26.85 4.73
CA ILE A 135 16.20 -27.92 5.38
C ILE A 135 16.93 -29.28 5.26
N LYS A 136 17.60 -29.55 4.13
CA LYS A 136 18.38 -30.78 3.94
C LYS A 136 19.64 -30.81 4.81
N GLU A 137 20.33 -29.70 4.92
CA GLU A 137 21.62 -29.59 5.63
C GLU A 137 21.46 -29.43 7.14
N THR A 138 20.32 -28.95 7.62
CA THR A 138 20.11 -28.64 9.04
C THR A 138 19.42 -29.80 9.74
N HIS A 139 19.93 -30.13 10.94
CA HIS A 139 19.24 -31.06 11.84
C HIS A 139 17.99 -30.36 12.40
N ILE A 140 16.82 -30.82 11.97
CA ILE A 140 15.52 -30.31 12.41
C ILE A 140 14.70 -31.50 12.90
N VAL A 141 14.17 -31.37 14.10
CA VAL A 141 13.24 -32.36 14.68
C VAL A 141 11.88 -31.65 14.82
N ILE A 142 10.85 -32.26 14.24
CA ILE A 142 9.47 -31.76 14.36
C ILE A 142 8.74 -32.71 15.31
N ASP A 143 8.06 -32.12 16.31
CA ASP A 143 7.26 -32.89 17.26
C ASP A 143 6.17 -33.69 16.52
N PRO A 144 5.98 -35.01 16.83
CA PRO A 144 4.98 -35.85 16.21
C PRO A 144 3.54 -35.29 16.24
N MET A 145 3.19 -34.44 17.20
CA MET A 145 1.88 -33.83 17.29
C MET A 145 1.55 -32.97 16.04
N PHE A 146 2.55 -32.51 15.27
CA PHE A 146 2.38 -31.73 14.04
C PHE A 146 2.39 -32.58 12.76
N LYS A 147 2.38 -33.92 12.89
CA LYS A 147 2.48 -34.84 11.74
C LYS A 147 1.38 -34.66 10.71
N ASP A 148 0.17 -34.31 11.17
CA ASP A 148 -1.00 -34.13 10.32
C ASP A 148 -1.17 -32.69 9.80
N CYS A 149 -0.21 -31.81 10.09
CA CYS A 149 -0.23 -30.44 9.60
C CYS A 149 0.24 -30.37 8.16
N GLU A 150 -0.50 -29.60 7.33
CA GLU A 150 -0.06 -29.27 5.98
C GLU A 150 1.03 -28.18 6.05
N PHE A 151 2.25 -28.55 5.67
CA PHE A 151 3.35 -27.60 5.60
C PHE A 151 3.33 -26.86 4.26
N ARG A 152 3.34 -25.53 4.33
CA ARG A 152 3.29 -24.65 3.16
C ARG A 152 4.46 -24.90 2.19
N ARG A 153 5.60 -25.38 2.65
CA ARG A 153 6.79 -25.63 1.83
C ARG A 153 7.14 -27.12 1.85
N PRO A 154 7.55 -27.68 0.70
CA PRO A 154 7.98 -29.09 0.62
C PRO A 154 9.27 -29.31 1.43
N GLY A 155 9.46 -30.55 1.88
CA GLY A 155 10.69 -30.99 2.57
C GLY A 155 10.57 -31.03 4.10
N TRP A 156 9.60 -30.38 4.72
CA TRP A 156 9.40 -30.45 6.18
C TRP A 156 8.90 -31.83 6.63
N ALA A 157 8.04 -32.46 5.85
CA ALA A 157 7.50 -33.80 6.18
C ALA A 157 8.58 -34.87 6.37
N ALA A 158 9.74 -34.71 5.73
CA ALA A 158 10.88 -35.62 5.88
C ALA A 158 11.70 -35.38 7.15
N LYS A 159 11.31 -34.44 8.00
CA LYS A 159 12.01 -34.04 9.24
C LYS A 159 11.29 -34.50 10.52
N PHE A 160 10.24 -35.30 10.40
CA PHE A 160 9.65 -35.93 11.57
C PHE A 160 10.63 -36.93 12.15
N ALA A 161 10.71 -36.97 13.48
CA ALA A 161 11.47 -38.01 14.19
C ALA A 161 10.91 -39.37 13.79
N GLU A 162 11.77 -40.24 13.29
CA GLU A 162 11.45 -41.69 13.22
C GLU A 162 11.40 -42.20 14.65
N ASP A 163 10.30 -42.84 15.04
CA ASP A 163 10.12 -43.51 16.36
C ASP A 163 11.10 -44.64 16.54
#